data_fbd85ffbbc3277262b3b3aa9114109e3
#
_entry.id   fbd85ffbbc3277262b3b3aa9114109e3
#
_cell.length_a   1.000
_cell.length_b   1.000
_cell.length_c   1.000
_cell.angle_alpha   90.00
_cell.angle_beta   90.00
_cell.angle_gamma   90.00
#
_symmetry.space_group_name_H-M   'P 1'
#
loop_
_entity.id
_entity.type
_entity.pdbx_description
1 polymer ?
#
loop_
_entity_poly.entity_id
_entity_poly.type
_entity_poly.pdbx_seq_one_letter_code
_entity_poly.pdbx_strand_id
1 'polypeptide(L)'
;MYEHLITPEGMSRRHFMRHLATTALAVPAAQFMTALTANAKELKKNNKSCIVLWMGGGPSHMDTWDLKPESDHGGEFKPIATAAPGVMISEHLPKVAKQFKNLSIIRSLNSKEGNHDRGTYFMHTGYQPNPTVVHAGFGSICSYELGEKLENFDLPHCIAINTAGQSAGFLGMTHTPFVVQDPNAPIANLLPPKDVNEMRMERRMRMLGLVENRFVKEKRGIASGDHKAVYDKTFRMMNSQYTPALKLDSVAAAERDRYGRGSFGSGCLMARRLVEQGVTFVEVALGGWDNHADIFNTLKRGNLPQLDKAMGALVEDLTSSGLIENTLIVWMGDFGRTPKVNQNSGRDHWPNSWSIVIGGGGIKGGRVVGATDKDGVDIVDRPVSVPEVMATMAKAMGIDPSTQYTTPRGRPIKIADEGAKPIKELFS
;
A
#
# COMPACT_ATOMS: atom_id res chain seq x y z
N MET A 1 0.43 -8.30 -50.77
CA MET A 1 0.18 -9.70 -51.22
C MET A 1 -1.29 -10.09 -50.91
N TYR A 2 -2.27 -9.26 -51.35
CA TYR A 2 -3.70 -9.50 -51.12
C TYR A 2 -4.57 -9.28 -52.39
N GLU A 3 -3.96 -9.18 -53.60
CA GLU A 3 -4.69 -8.80 -54.82
C GLU A 3 -5.30 -9.98 -55.61
N HIS A 4 -5.23 -11.24 -55.16
CA HIS A 4 -5.74 -12.40 -55.91
C HIS A 4 -6.82 -13.22 -55.19
N LEU A 5 -7.57 -12.62 -54.22
CA LEU A 5 -8.61 -13.36 -53.47
C LEU A 5 -10.03 -13.21 -54.05
N ILE A 6 -10.24 -12.29 -54.99
CA ILE A 6 -11.54 -12.09 -55.64
C ILE A 6 -11.34 -12.14 -57.16
N THR A 7 -11.90 -13.15 -57.82
CA THR A 7 -11.96 -13.22 -59.28
C THR A 7 -13.15 -12.39 -59.80
N PRO A 8 -13.15 -11.96 -61.08
CA PRO A 8 -14.31 -11.26 -61.66
C PRO A 8 -15.63 -12.04 -61.58
N GLU A 9 -15.58 -13.33 -61.29
CA GLU A 9 -16.73 -14.24 -61.13
C GLU A 9 -17.19 -14.41 -59.66
N GLY A 10 -16.55 -13.71 -58.70
CA GLY A 10 -16.88 -13.78 -57.29
C GLY A 10 -16.04 -14.78 -56.49
N MET A 11 -16.28 -14.84 -55.17
CA MET A 11 -15.56 -15.69 -54.25
C MET A 11 -15.91 -17.17 -54.45
N SER A 12 -14.90 -18.03 -54.64
CA SER A 12 -15.14 -19.48 -54.84
C SER A 12 -15.83 -20.09 -53.58
N ARG A 13 -16.70 -21.12 -53.82
CA ARG A 13 -17.42 -21.83 -52.74
C ARG A 13 -16.47 -22.32 -51.62
N ARG A 14 -15.25 -22.70 -51.96
CA ARG A 14 -14.23 -23.20 -51.01
C ARG A 14 -13.68 -22.04 -50.15
N HIS A 15 -13.47 -20.87 -50.71
CA HIS A 15 -13.07 -19.66 -49.98
C HIS A 15 -14.19 -19.14 -49.11
N PHE A 16 -15.41 -19.13 -49.63
CA PHE A 16 -16.60 -18.75 -48.84
C PHE A 16 -16.79 -19.67 -47.61
N MET A 17 -16.71 -21.00 -47.81
CA MET A 17 -16.82 -21.96 -46.69
C MET A 17 -15.67 -21.81 -45.68
N ARG A 18 -14.45 -21.48 -46.12
CA ARG A 18 -13.33 -21.18 -45.24
C ARG A 18 -13.55 -19.91 -44.40
N HIS A 19 -14.04 -18.85 -45.04
CA HIS A 19 -14.39 -17.61 -44.32
C HIS A 19 -15.57 -17.81 -43.37
N LEU A 20 -16.58 -18.58 -43.77
CA LEU A 20 -17.72 -18.90 -42.88
C LEU A 20 -17.28 -19.72 -41.67
N ALA A 21 -16.41 -20.70 -41.85
CA ALA A 21 -15.86 -21.52 -40.76
C ALA A 21 -14.98 -20.67 -39.81
N THR A 22 -14.14 -19.78 -40.35
CA THR A 22 -13.32 -18.87 -39.50
C THR A 22 -14.16 -17.81 -38.78
N THR A 23 -15.21 -17.31 -39.42
CA THR A 23 -16.13 -16.32 -38.81
C THR A 23 -17.00 -16.99 -37.75
N ALA A 24 -17.50 -18.23 -38.00
CA ALA A 24 -18.32 -18.96 -37.04
C ALA A 24 -17.55 -19.38 -35.77
N LEU A 25 -16.22 -19.55 -35.82
CA LEU A 25 -15.37 -19.83 -34.70
C LEU A 25 -14.87 -18.52 -34.00
N ALA A 26 -14.69 -17.43 -34.74
CA ALA A 26 -14.18 -16.18 -34.24
C ALA A 26 -15.16 -15.43 -33.32
N VAL A 27 -16.48 -15.49 -33.62
CA VAL A 27 -17.50 -14.81 -32.82
C VAL A 27 -17.65 -15.43 -31.42
N PRO A 28 -17.76 -16.75 -31.24
CA PRO A 28 -17.75 -17.37 -29.92
C PRO A 28 -16.45 -17.15 -29.15
N ALA A 29 -15.31 -17.20 -29.85
CA ALA A 29 -14.01 -16.92 -29.24
C ALA A 29 -13.89 -15.47 -28.78
N ALA A 30 -14.33 -14.51 -29.59
CA ALA A 30 -14.35 -13.09 -29.20
C ALA A 30 -15.31 -12.83 -28.04
N GLN A 31 -16.50 -13.43 -28.04
CA GLN A 31 -17.45 -13.34 -26.92
C GLN A 31 -16.90 -13.99 -25.65
N PHE A 32 -16.26 -15.14 -25.75
CA PHE A 32 -15.58 -15.81 -24.66
C PHE A 32 -14.44 -14.97 -24.08
N MET A 33 -13.58 -14.40 -24.95
CA MET A 33 -12.51 -13.48 -24.53
C MET A 33 -13.06 -12.20 -23.89
N THR A 34 -14.16 -11.67 -24.40
CA THR A 34 -14.83 -10.50 -23.81
C THR A 34 -15.41 -10.84 -22.43
N ALA A 35 -16.04 -12.00 -22.29
CA ALA A 35 -16.57 -12.48 -21.01
C ALA A 35 -15.44 -12.77 -20.00
N LEU A 36 -14.34 -13.38 -20.43
CA LEU A 36 -13.15 -13.59 -19.61
C LEU A 36 -12.54 -12.26 -19.14
N THR A 37 -12.45 -11.27 -20.05
CA THR A 37 -11.91 -9.96 -19.72
C THR A 37 -12.83 -9.19 -18.76
N ALA A 38 -14.15 -9.30 -18.94
CA ALA A 38 -15.14 -8.71 -18.05
C ALA A 38 -15.10 -9.37 -16.65
N ASN A 39 -15.08 -10.70 -16.59
CA ASN A 39 -14.95 -11.44 -15.33
C ASN A 39 -13.63 -11.17 -14.63
N ALA A 40 -12.52 -11.07 -15.37
CA ALA A 40 -11.21 -10.71 -14.80
C ALA A 40 -11.21 -9.28 -14.23
N LYS A 41 -11.87 -8.32 -14.89
CA LYS A 41 -12.04 -6.95 -14.38
C LYS A 41 -12.92 -6.94 -13.13
N GLU A 42 -13.98 -7.73 -13.09
CA GLU A 42 -14.89 -7.82 -11.96
C GLU A 42 -14.21 -8.51 -10.75
N LEU A 43 -13.47 -9.59 -10.98
CA LEU A 43 -12.64 -10.23 -9.96
C LEU A 43 -11.59 -9.28 -9.40
N LYS A 44 -10.88 -8.52 -10.26
CA LYS A 44 -9.92 -7.49 -9.83
C LYS A 44 -10.58 -6.37 -9.03
N LYS A 45 -11.77 -5.93 -9.43
CA LYS A 45 -12.53 -4.88 -8.73
C LYS A 45 -13.00 -5.31 -7.34
N ASN A 46 -13.20 -6.61 -7.11
CA ASN A 46 -13.65 -7.15 -5.82
C ASN A 46 -12.50 -7.52 -4.89
N ASN A 47 -11.25 -7.52 -5.37
CA ASN A 47 -10.09 -7.82 -4.54
C ASN A 47 -9.78 -6.66 -3.59
N LYS A 48 -9.62 -6.98 -2.31
CA LYS A 48 -9.23 -6.01 -1.30
C LYS A 48 -7.76 -5.65 -1.43
N SER A 49 -7.46 -4.36 -1.37
CA SER A 49 -6.10 -3.81 -1.38
C SER A 49 -5.91 -2.77 -0.28
N CYS A 50 -4.69 -2.58 0.18
CA CYS A 50 -4.31 -1.55 1.13
C CYS A 50 -3.12 -0.75 0.61
N ILE A 51 -3.21 0.57 0.67
CA ILE A 51 -2.08 1.49 0.41
C ILE A 51 -1.78 2.22 1.72
N VAL A 52 -0.59 2.00 2.26
CA VAL A 52 -0.07 2.75 3.40
C VAL A 52 0.85 3.86 2.89
N LEU A 53 0.56 5.09 3.27
CA LEU A 53 1.42 6.25 3.08
C LEU A 53 2.18 6.45 4.39
N TRP A 54 3.43 5.97 4.44
CA TRP A 54 4.26 5.96 5.63
C TRP A 54 5.07 7.25 5.76
N MET A 55 4.84 8.00 6.84
CA MET A 55 5.49 9.27 7.13
C MET A 55 6.61 9.07 8.15
N GLY A 56 7.76 8.60 7.68
CA GLY A 56 8.88 8.26 8.56
C GLY A 56 9.47 9.47 9.27
N GLY A 57 9.48 9.41 10.59
CA GLY A 57 9.97 10.47 11.47
C GLY A 57 8.89 11.18 12.29
N GLY A 58 7.63 10.74 12.23
CA GLY A 58 6.57 11.22 13.12
C GLY A 58 6.02 12.62 12.77
N PRO A 59 4.99 12.71 11.92
CA PRO A 59 4.40 13.99 11.54
C PRO A 59 3.66 14.67 12.69
N SER A 60 3.79 15.99 12.77
CA SER A 60 3.08 16.82 13.75
C SER A 60 1.59 16.89 13.42
N HIS A 61 0.73 16.48 14.37
CA HIS A 61 -0.71 16.65 14.28
C HIS A 61 -1.11 18.12 14.27
N MET A 62 -0.39 18.97 15.02
CA MET A 62 -0.63 20.41 15.12
C MET A 62 -0.44 21.16 13.81
N ASP A 63 0.39 20.61 12.91
CA ASP A 63 0.74 21.27 11.64
C ASP A 63 0.09 20.60 10.43
N THR A 64 -0.68 19.52 10.65
CA THR A 64 -1.33 18.73 9.58
C THR A 64 -2.84 18.59 9.73
N TRP A 65 -3.30 17.82 10.73
CA TRP A 65 -4.70 17.35 10.81
C TRP A 65 -5.49 17.86 12.00
N ASP A 66 -4.82 18.41 13.01
CA ASP A 66 -5.43 18.87 14.28
C ASP A 66 -4.87 20.23 14.71
N LEU A 67 -4.99 21.23 13.85
CA LEU A 67 -4.49 22.58 14.08
C LEU A 67 -5.24 23.26 15.23
N LYS A 68 -4.50 24.00 16.05
CA LYS A 68 -5.01 24.78 17.21
C LYS A 68 -4.60 26.25 17.06
N PRO A 69 -5.17 27.00 16.11
CA PRO A 69 -4.72 28.36 15.78
C PRO A 69 -4.86 29.36 16.94
N GLU A 70 -5.73 29.07 17.91
CA GLU A 70 -5.94 29.92 19.08
C GLU A 70 -5.03 29.56 20.27
N SER A 71 -4.21 28.49 20.14
CA SER A 71 -3.30 28.05 21.18
C SER A 71 -1.92 28.68 20.98
N ASP A 72 -1.21 28.99 22.07
CA ASP A 72 0.20 29.37 22.04
C ASP A 72 1.10 28.29 21.45
N HIS A 73 0.60 27.05 21.33
CA HIS A 73 1.25 25.92 20.70
C HIS A 73 0.93 25.80 19.20
N GLY A 74 -0.01 26.60 18.67
CA GLY A 74 -0.65 26.41 17.36
C GLY A 74 0.30 26.47 16.14
N GLY A 75 1.37 27.25 16.23
CA GLY A 75 2.30 27.40 15.08
C GLY A 75 1.81 28.37 14.01
N GLU A 76 2.49 28.37 12.85
CA GLU A 76 2.27 29.37 11.78
C GLU A 76 1.12 29.01 10.84
N PHE A 77 0.75 27.72 10.73
CA PHE A 77 -0.18 27.25 9.72
C PHE A 77 -1.64 27.48 10.12
N LYS A 78 -2.46 27.79 9.11
CA LYS A 78 -3.88 28.05 9.30
C LYS A 78 -4.73 26.87 8.85
N PRO A 79 -5.87 26.64 9.52
CA PRO A 79 -6.81 25.61 9.08
C PRO A 79 -7.61 26.06 7.85
N ILE A 80 -7.84 25.14 6.92
CA ILE A 80 -8.78 25.30 5.80
C ILE A 80 -9.91 24.27 5.89
N ALA A 81 -11.08 24.64 5.36
CA ALA A 81 -12.21 23.71 5.26
C ALA A 81 -11.94 22.59 4.26
N THR A 82 -12.44 21.42 4.58
CA THR A 82 -12.41 20.26 3.67
C THR A 82 -13.75 20.06 2.97
N ALA A 83 -13.82 19.07 2.07
CA ALA A 83 -15.08 18.65 1.44
C ALA A 83 -16.05 17.96 2.43
N ALA A 84 -15.61 17.64 3.66
CA ALA A 84 -16.44 17.16 4.74
C ALA A 84 -16.81 18.32 5.68
N PRO A 85 -18.10 18.60 5.90
CA PRO A 85 -18.54 19.72 6.75
C PRO A 85 -17.96 19.61 8.16
N GLY A 86 -17.41 20.72 8.66
CA GLY A 86 -16.84 20.83 10.01
C GLY A 86 -15.44 20.22 10.18
N VAL A 87 -14.89 19.60 9.15
CA VAL A 87 -13.52 19.05 9.20
C VAL A 87 -12.54 20.07 8.60
N MET A 88 -11.59 20.49 9.42
CA MET A 88 -10.53 21.44 9.06
C MET A 88 -9.18 20.75 9.10
N ILE A 89 -8.27 21.08 8.14
CA ILE A 89 -6.89 20.60 8.06
C ILE A 89 -5.95 21.73 7.66
N SER A 90 -4.64 21.48 7.62
CA SER A 90 -3.63 22.47 7.24
C SER A 90 -3.89 23.10 5.86
N GLU A 91 -3.70 24.43 5.76
CA GLU A 91 -3.80 25.21 4.51
C GLU A 91 -2.87 24.70 3.39
N HIS A 92 -1.83 23.97 3.76
CA HIS A 92 -0.87 23.39 2.81
C HIS A 92 -1.33 22.07 2.18
N LEU A 93 -2.57 21.62 2.49
CA LEU A 93 -3.14 20.38 1.97
C LEU A 93 -4.46 20.61 1.18
N PRO A 94 -4.52 21.59 0.25
CA PRO A 94 -5.78 21.98 -0.42
C PRO A 94 -6.33 20.89 -1.37
N LYS A 95 -5.48 20.04 -1.96
CA LYS A 95 -5.94 18.94 -2.84
C LYS A 95 -6.47 17.79 -2.02
N VAL A 96 -5.78 17.44 -0.93
CA VAL A 96 -6.25 16.43 0.01
C VAL A 96 -7.55 16.87 0.67
N ALA A 97 -7.70 18.16 1.02
CA ALA A 97 -8.94 18.71 1.59
C ALA A 97 -10.17 18.41 0.71
N LYS A 98 -10.05 18.44 -0.61
CA LYS A 98 -11.12 18.09 -1.56
C LYS A 98 -11.53 16.61 -1.52
N GLN A 99 -10.68 15.74 -1.02
CA GLN A 99 -10.91 14.29 -0.98
C GLN A 99 -11.55 13.79 0.32
N PHE A 100 -11.85 14.67 1.27
CA PHE A 100 -12.34 14.30 2.61
C PHE A 100 -13.74 13.68 2.64
N LYS A 101 -14.45 13.63 1.53
CA LYS A 101 -15.65 12.76 1.43
C LYS A 101 -15.31 11.27 1.50
N ASN A 102 -14.07 10.91 1.16
CA ASN A 102 -13.55 9.54 1.15
C ASN A 102 -12.53 9.26 2.27
N LEU A 103 -12.13 10.27 3.04
CA LEU A 103 -11.11 10.19 4.07
C LEU A 103 -11.69 10.57 5.44
N SER A 104 -11.17 9.98 6.50
CA SER A 104 -11.49 10.28 7.90
C SER A 104 -10.22 10.44 8.72
N ILE A 105 -10.30 11.19 9.81
CA ILE A 105 -9.17 11.47 10.71
C ILE A 105 -9.42 10.78 12.06
N ILE A 106 -8.39 10.15 12.60
CA ILE A 106 -8.31 9.76 14.01
C ILE A 106 -7.35 10.75 14.66
N ARG A 107 -7.84 11.59 15.58
CA ARG A 107 -7.05 12.64 16.28
C ARG A 107 -6.54 12.23 17.66
N SER A 108 -6.92 11.06 18.11
CA SER A 108 -6.71 10.62 19.49
C SER A 108 -5.84 9.37 19.58
N LEU A 109 -4.97 9.15 18.60
CA LEU A 109 -4.04 8.02 18.66
C LEU A 109 -2.99 8.30 19.74
N ASN A 110 -2.65 7.29 20.52
CA ASN A 110 -1.66 7.39 21.60
C ASN A 110 -0.90 6.10 21.82
N SER A 111 0.31 6.24 22.33
CA SER A 111 1.14 5.12 22.81
C SER A 111 2.13 5.59 23.87
N LYS A 112 3.08 4.73 24.21
CA LYS A 112 4.22 5.08 25.08
C LYS A 112 5.56 5.03 24.32
N GLU A 113 5.51 4.79 23.01
CA GLU A 113 6.70 4.62 22.19
C GLU A 113 7.12 5.95 21.58
N GLY A 114 8.19 6.56 22.11
CA GLY A 114 8.79 7.80 21.61
C GLY A 114 10.15 7.60 20.93
N ASN A 115 10.51 6.36 20.59
CA ASN A 115 11.70 5.99 19.82
C ASN A 115 11.28 5.51 18.43
N HIS A 116 11.93 5.99 17.39
CA HIS A 116 11.54 5.72 16.00
C HIS A 116 11.49 4.25 15.63
N ASP A 117 12.51 3.47 15.97
CA ASP A 117 12.54 2.04 15.64
C ASP A 117 11.40 1.28 16.32
N ARG A 118 11.15 1.59 17.60
CA ARG A 118 10.10 0.96 18.39
C ARG A 118 8.70 1.40 17.96
N GLY A 119 8.52 2.71 17.70
CA GLY A 119 7.26 3.28 17.20
C GLY A 119 6.92 2.75 15.80
N THR A 120 7.91 2.72 14.90
CA THR A 120 7.77 2.13 13.56
C THR A 120 7.34 0.67 13.65
N TYR A 121 8.04 -0.15 14.44
CA TYR A 121 7.68 -1.54 14.65
C TYR A 121 6.25 -1.68 15.18
N PHE A 122 5.88 -0.88 16.20
CA PHE A 122 4.57 -0.93 16.82
C PHE A 122 3.46 -0.56 15.83
N MET A 123 3.63 0.53 15.08
CA MET A 123 2.65 0.97 14.09
C MET A 123 2.47 0.00 12.91
N HIS A 124 3.49 -0.77 12.56
CA HIS A 124 3.40 -1.76 11.47
C HIS A 124 2.88 -3.12 11.92
N THR A 125 3.05 -3.48 13.19
CA THR A 125 2.74 -4.83 13.69
C THR A 125 1.56 -4.88 14.67
N GLY A 126 1.22 -3.75 15.30
CA GLY A 126 0.26 -3.71 16.44
C GLY A 126 0.85 -4.20 17.76
N TYR A 127 2.13 -4.56 17.79
CA TYR A 127 2.82 -5.12 18.95
C TYR A 127 4.08 -4.32 19.30
N GLN A 128 4.34 -4.16 20.57
CA GLN A 128 5.63 -3.65 21.02
C GLN A 128 6.75 -4.65 20.72
N PRO A 129 7.97 -4.18 20.39
CA PRO A 129 9.11 -5.07 20.16
C PRO A 129 9.33 -6.03 21.32
N ASN A 130 9.47 -7.29 21.00
CA ASN A 130 9.66 -8.37 21.97
C ASN A 130 10.84 -9.25 21.52
N PRO A 131 11.83 -9.54 22.40
CA PRO A 131 13.01 -10.32 22.03
C PRO A 131 12.70 -11.79 21.67
N THR A 132 11.54 -12.30 22.05
CA THR A 132 11.16 -13.71 21.83
C THR A 132 10.38 -13.95 20.55
N VAL A 133 9.78 -12.90 19.96
CA VAL A 133 8.96 -13.00 18.74
C VAL A 133 9.21 -11.80 17.84
N VAL A 134 9.50 -12.05 16.59
CA VAL A 134 9.44 -11.04 15.53
C VAL A 134 8.05 -11.11 14.91
N HIS A 135 7.20 -10.10 15.18
CA HIS A 135 5.84 -10.05 14.67
C HIS A 135 5.84 -9.69 13.18
N ALA A 136 4.85 -10.23 12.47
CA ALA A 136 4.66 -9.91 11.06
C ALA A 136 4.10 -8.49 10.90
N GLY A 137 4.62 -7.76 9.91
CA GLY A 137 4.02 -6.50 9.49
C GLY A 137 2.66 -6.71 8.84
N PHE A 138 1.78 -5.71 8.93
CA PHE A 138 0.41 -5.80 8.39
C PHE A 138 0.39 -6.13 6.90
N GLY A 139 1.34 -5.62 6.11
CA GLY A 139 1.48 -5.97 4.69
C GLY A 139 1.75 -7.46 4.46
N SER A 140 2.55 -8.07 5.31
CA SER A 140 2.82 -9.51 5.26
C SER A 140 1.59 -10.33 5.68
N ILE A 141 0.79 -9.84 6.63
CA ILE A 141 -0.50 -10.43 6.99
C ILE A 141 -1.47 -10.36 5.78
N CYS A 142 -1.58 -9.22 5.12
CA CYS A 142 -2.39 -9.09 3.90
C CYS A 142 -1.92 -10.04 2.79
N SER A 143 -0.60 -10.18 2.60
CA SER A 143 -0.04 -11.14 1.64
C SER A 143 -0.40 -12.59 1.97
N TYR A 144 -0.38 -12.95 3.24
CA TYR A 144 -0.70 -14.30 3.71
C TYR A 144 -2.20 -14.61 3.57
N GLU A 145 -3.07 -13.74 4.08
CA GLU A 145 -4.52 -13.97 4.15
C GLU A 145 -5.25 -13.80 2.82
N LEU A 146 -4.76 -12.90 1.97
CA LEU A 146 -5.46 -12.50 0.75
C LEU A 146 -4.72 -12.90 -0.52
N GLY A 147 -3.38 -12.94 -0.48
CA GLY A 147 -2.55 -13.19 -1.65
C GLY A 147 -2.70 -14.60 -2.22
N GLU A 148 -2.81 -15.61 -1.36
CA GLU A 148 -2.96 -17.01 -1.79
C GLU A 148 -4.31 -17.30 -2.50
N LYS A 149 -5.29 -16.41 -2.37
CA LYS A 149 -6.59 -16.54 -3.03
C LYS A 149 -6.56 -16.13 -4.51
N LEU A 150 -5.46 -15.53 -4.96
CA LEU A 150 -5.27 -15.07 -6.34
C LEU A 150 -4.47 -16.11 -7.14
N GLU A 151 -5.17 -17.04 -7.76
CA GLU A 151 -4.54 -18.02 -8.65
C GLU A 151 -3.86 -17.34 -9.85
N ASN A 152 -2.66 -17.81 -10.22
CA ASN A 152 -1.88 -17.31 -11.36
C ASN A 152 -1.51 -15.82 -11.30
N PHE A 153 -1.38 -15.25 -10.10
CA PHE A 153 -0.91 -13.90 -9.91
C PHE A 153 0.59 -13.87 -9.58
N ASP A 154 1.39 -13.31 -10.48
CA ASP A 154 2.84 -13.41 -10.44
C ASP A 154 3.55 -12.23 -9.75
N LEU A 155 2.84 -11.12 -9.46
CA LEU A 155 3.42 -10.02 -8.70
C LEU A 155 3.48 -10.35 -7.19
N PRO A 156 4.45 -9.78 -6.44
CA PRO A 156 4.41 -9.82 -5.00
C PRO A 156 3.13 -9.19 -4.44
N HIS A 157 2.51 -9.84 -3.46
CA HIS A 157 1.30 -9.32 -2.82
C HIS A 157 1.57 -8.21 -1.81
N CYS A 158 2.81 -8.10 -1.32
CA CYS A 158 3.28 -7.06 -0.43
C CYS A 158 4.47 -6.35 -1.07
N ILE A 159 4.35 -5.04 -1.29
CA ILE A 159 5.36 -4.21 -1.94
C ILE A 159 5.65 -2.99 -1.06
N ALA A 160 6.93 -2.68 -0.86
CA ALA A 160 7.41 -1.50 -0.15
C ALA A 160 8.18 -0.58 -1.09
N ILE A 161 7.79 0.69 -1.18
CA ILE A 161 8.37 1.70 -2.08
C ILE A 161 9.02 2.80 -1.26
N ASN A 162 10.28 3.13 -1.54
CA ASN A 162 11.11 4.09 -0.80
C ASN A 162 11.37 3.69 0.67
N THR A 163 11.14 2.43 1.02
CA THR A 163 11.36 1.89 2.36
C THR A 163 11.65 0.39 2.26
N ALA A 164 12.23 -0.18 3.28
CA ALA A 164 12.39 -1.63 3.39
C ALA A 164 11.07 -2.34 3.75
N GLY A 165 10.09 -1.59 4.27
CA GLY A 165 8.88 -2.15 4.86
C GLY A 165 9.16 -2.97 6.13
N GLN A 166 8.11 -3.46 6.77
CA GLN A 166 8.21 -4.33 7.94
C GLN A 166 8.32 -5.80 7.51
N SER A 167 9.19 -6.56 8.19
CA SER A 167 9.42 -7.97 7.87
C SER A 167 8.18 -8.84 8.04
N ALA A 168 8.19 -10.01 7.39
CA ALA A 168 7.14 -11.02 7.55
C ALA A 168 7.18 -11.76 8.90
N GLY A 169 8.24 -11.56 9.69
CA GLY A 169 8.39 -12.19 10.99
C GLY A 169 8.20 -13.71 10.93
N PHE A 170 7.27 -14.22 11.71
CA PHE A 170 6.98 -15.67 11.79
C PHE A 170 6.21 -16.22 10.58
N LEU A 171 5.70 -15.39 9.67
CA LEU A 171 4.97 -15.87 8.48
C LEU A 171 5.87 -16.39 7.36
N GLY A 172 7.19 -16.21 7.49
CA GLY A 172 8.17 -16.72 6.52
C GLY A 172 8.47 -15.75 5.37
N MET A 173 9.55 -16.05 4.64
CA MET A 173 10.12 -15.14 3.63
C MET A 173 9.22 -14.92 2.41
N THR A 174 8.32 -15.85 2.10
CA THR A 174 7.39 -15.75 0.97
C THR A 174 6.49 -14.51 1.05
N HIS A 175 6.19 -14.05 2.27
CA HIS A 175 5.32 -12.91 2.54
C HIS A 175 6.09 -11.62 2.86
N THR A 176 7.44 -11.66 2.79
CA THR A 176 8.28 -10.46 2.97
C THR A 176 8.02 -9.45 1.85
N PRO A 177 7.99 -8.13 2.16
CA PRO A 177 7.79 -7.11 1.17
C PRO A 177 8.82 -7.16 0.04
N PHE A 178 8.35 -7.03 -1.19
CA PHE A 178 9.23 -6.74 -2.33
C PHE A 178 9.57 -5.26 -2.33
N VAL A 179 10.87 -4.93 -2.30
CA VAL A 179 11.34 -3.56 -2.13
C VAL A 179 11.61 -2.90 -3.48
N VAL A 180 10.97 -1.76 -3.72
CA VAL A 180 11.27 -0.82 -4.79
C VAL A 180 11.94 0.40 -4.18
N GLN A 181 13.27 0.46 -4.24
CA GLN A 181 14.04 1.53 -3.59
C GLN A 181 13.78 2.90 -4.20
N ASP A 182 13.70 2.98 -5.54
CA ASP A 182 13.35 4.20 -6.28
C ASP A 182 12.38 3.86 -7.41
N PRO A 183 11.13 4.34 -7.37
CA PRO A 183 10.15 4.09 -8.41
C PRO A 183 10.47 4.78 -9.75
N ASN A 184 11.44 5.71 -9.77
CA ASN A 184 11.91 6.38 -10.99
C ASN A 184 13.08 5.65 -11.66
N ALA A 185 13.69 4.69 -10.98
CA ALA A 185 14.79 3.89 -11.51
C ALA A 185 14.31 2.51 -12.00
N PRO A 186 15.01 1.89 -12.95
CA PRO A 186 14.76 0.50 -13.29
C PRO A 186 14.94 -0.39 -12.06
N ILE A 187 13.99 -1.31 -11.85
CA ILE A 187 14.08 -2.28 -10.74
C ILE A 187 15.26 -3.20 -11.00
N ALA A 188 16.20 -3.21 -10.06
CA ALA A 188 17.39 -4.05 -10.15
C ALA A 188 17.02 -5.54 -10.26
N ASN A 189 17.73 -6.26 -11.12
CA ASN A 189 17.59 -7.71 -11.30
C ASN A 189 16.19 -8.21 -11.75
N LEU A 190 15.34 -7.33 -12.27
CA LEU A 190 14.06 -7.71 -12.85
C LEU A 190 14.22 -8.36 -14.24
N LEU A 191 15.36 -8.16 -14.87
CA LEU A 191 15.70 -8.78 -16.15
C LEU A 191 16.87 -9.74 -15.96
N PRO A 192 16.93 -10.84 -16.74
CA PRO A 192 18.10 -11.70 -16.74
C PRO A 192 19.36 -10.93 -17.14
N PRO A 193 20.54 -11.34 -16.70
CA PRO A 193 21.80 -10.80 -17.23
C PRO A 193 21.86 -10.89 -18.76
N LYS A 194 22.51 -9.92 -19.40
CA LYS A 194 22.54 -9.79 -20.87
C LYS A 194 23.05 -11.04 -21.61
N ASP A 195 23.89 -11.83 -20.95
CA ASP A 195 24.46 -13.08 -21.47
C ASP A 195 23.61 -14.33 -21.17
N VAL A 196 22.45 -14.17 -20.52
CA VAL A 196 21.55 -15.26 -20.13
C VAL A 196 20.26 -15.16 -20.92
N ASN A 197 20.14 -15.98 -21.97
CA ASN A 197 18.88 -16.13 -22.68
C ASN A 197 17.89 -17.02 -21.90
N GLU A 198 16.64 -17.06 -22.36
CA GLU A 198 15.55 -17.80 -21.72
C GLU A 198 15.88 -19.27 -21.48
N MET A 199 16.40 -19.97 -22.49
CA MET A 199 16.77 -21.39 -22.41
C MET A 199 17.87 -21.65 -21.36
N ARG A 200 18.84 -20.73 -21.22
CA ARG A 200 19.89 -20.81 -20.21
C ARG A 200 19.35 -20.52 -18.81
N MET A 201 18.40 -19.62 -18.70
CA MET A 201 17.70 -19.34 -17.43
C MET A 201 16.86 -20.53 -16.97
N GLU A 202 16.04 -21.10 -17.84
CA GLU A 202 15.26 -22.31 -17.54
C GLU A 202 16.14 -23.49 -17.11
N ARG A 203 17.28 -23.67 -17.77
CA ARG A 203 18.24 -24.72 -17.38
C ARG A 203 18.82 -24.48 -16.00
N ARG A 204 19.16 -23.22 -15.66
CA ARG A 204 19.63 -22.84 -14.31
C ARG A 204 18.56 -23.11 -13.26
N MET A 205 17.32 -22.73 -13.53
CA MET A 205 16.19 -22.96 -12.60
C MET A 205 15.92 -24.47 -12.39
N ARG A 206 15.99 -25.28 -13.46
CA ARG A 206 15.86 -26.74 -13.32
C ARG A 206 16.98 -27.33 -12.45
N MET A 207 18.23 -26.90 -12.65
CA MET A 207 19.35 -27.38 -11.85
C MET A 207 19.23 -26.95 -10.39
N LEU A 208 18.84 -25.68 -10.13
CA LEU A 208 18.57 -25.17 -8.78
C LEU A 208 17.50 -26.03 -8.10
N GLY A 209 16.37 -26.28 -8.81
CA GLY A 209 15.28 -27.10 -8.28
C GLY A 209 15.71 -28.53 -7.90
N LEU A 210 16.62 -29.14 -8.65
CA LEU A 210 17.17 -30.47 -8.29
C LEU A 210 17.96 -30.43 -6.97
N VAL A 211 18.78 -29.39 -6.78
CA VAL A 211 19.55 -29.21 -5.55
C VAL A 211 18.62 -28.91 -4.38
N GLU A 212 17.72 -27.95 -4.53
CA GLU A 212 16.78 -27.53 -3.47
C GLU A 212 15.82 -28.63 -3.04
N ASN A 213 15.25 -29.37 -4.00
CA ASN A 213 14.37 -30.52 -3.72
C ASN A 213 15.07 -31.57 -2.85
N ARG A 214 16.38 -31.75 -3.02
CA ARG A 214 17.16 -32.64 -2.16
C ARG A 214 17.24 -32.10 -0.73
N PHE A 215 17.55 -30.80 -0.55
CA PHE A 215 17.61 -30.15 0.78
C PHE A 215 16.25 -30.17 1.49
N VAL A 216 15.15 -29.89 0.75
CA VAL A 216 13.80 -29.96 1.30
C VAL A 216 13.44 -31.39 1.72
N LYS A 217 13.74 -32.39 0.85
CA LYS A 217 13.47 -33.80 1.15
C LYS A 217 14.25 -34.32 2.35
N GLU A 218 15.48 -33.86 2.53
CA GLU A 218 16.34 -34.19 3.67
C GLU A 218 16.00 -33.39 4.95
N LYS A 219 14.94 -32.55 4.92
CA LYS A 219 14.47 -31.71 6.05
C LYS A 219 15.58 -30.87 6.67
N ARG A 220 16.47 -30.31 5.86
CA ARG A 220 17.62 -29.50 6.31
C ARG A 220 17.24 -28.08 6.76
N GLY A 221 16.09 -27.92 7.43
CA GLY A 221 15.61 -26.68 8.00
C GLY A 221 14.54 -25.98 7.15
N ILE A 222 13.84 -25.01 7.74
CA ILE A 222 12.75 -24.23 7.12
C ILE A 222 13.31 -23.35 5.98
N ALA A 223 14.52 -22.83 6.13
CA ALA A 223 15.17 -21.93 5.18
C ALA A 223 15.28 -22.47 3.75
N SER A 224 15.35 -23.79 3.55
CA SER A 224 15.45 -24.39 2.22
C SER A 224 14.15 -24.30 1.43
N GLY A 225 13.00 -24.45 2.09
CA GLY A 225 11.68 -24.28 1.48
C GLY A 225 11.40 -22.82 1.12
N ASP A 226 11.71 -21.91 2.03
CA ASP A 226 11.57 -20.46 1.83
C ASP A 226 12.44 -19.96 0.67
N HIS A 227 13.68 -20.40 0.57
CA HIS A 227 14.59 -20.05 -0.51
C HIS A 227 14.02 -20.45 -1.88
N LYS A 228 13.57 -21.70 -2.01
CA LYS A 228 12.93 -22.19 -3.25
C LYS A 228 11.72 -21.35 -3.62
N ALA A 229 10.81 -21.09 -2.67
CA ALA A 229 9.60 -20.32 -2.91
C ALA A 229 9.90 -18.89 -3.39
N VAL A 230 10.91 -18.23 -2.81
CA VAL A 230 11.36 -16.89 -3.23
C VAL A 230 11.91 -16.90 -4.65
N TYR A 231 12.74 -17.89 -5.00
CA TYR A 231 13.28 -18.00 -6.37
C TYR A 231 12.20 -18.28 -7.40
N ASP A 232 11.30 -19.22 -7.14
CA ASP A 232 10.19 -19.55 -8.03
C ASP A 232 9.28 -18.33 -8.25
N LYS A 233 9.00 -17.55 -7.19
CA LYS A 233 8.21 -16.31 -7.27
C LYS A 233 8.93 -15.24 -8.08
N THR A 234 10.23 -15.05 -7.86
CA THR A 234 11.04 -14.08 -8.59
C THR A 234 11.06 -14.40 -10.08
N PHE A 235 11.27 -15.68 -10.43
CA PHE A 235 11.29 -16.11 -11.83
C PHE A 235 9.94 -15.90 -12.53
N ARG A 236 8.83 -16.22 -11.85
CA ARG A 236 7.48 -15.92 -12.37
C ARG A 236 7.28 -14.43 -12.59
N MET A 237 7.66 -13.59 -11.61
CA MET A 237 7.56 -12.14 -11.72
C MET A 237 8.36 -11.58 -12.92
N MET A 238 9.56 -12.09 -13.19
CA MET A 238 10.39 -11.64 -14.33
C MET A 238 9.70 -11.84 -15.68
N ASN A 239 8.87 -12.88 -15.81
CA ASN A 239 8.13 -13.24 -17.03
C ASN A 239 6.65 -12.83 -16.98
N SER A 240 6.22 -12.11 -15.95
CA SER A 240 4.83 -11.76 -15.74
C SER A 240 4.33 -10.66 -16.67
N GLN A 241 3.11 -10.83 -17.19
CA GLN A 241 2.37 -9.78 -17.91
C GLN A 241 2.05 -8.56 -17.05
N TYR A 242 2.14 -8.67 -15.72
CA TYR A 242 1.86 -7.59 -14.77
C TYR A 242 3.08 -6.70 -14.47
N THR A 243 4.29 -7.12 -14.86
CA THR A 243 5.54 -6.37 -14.65
C THR A 243 5.51 -4.91 -15.17
N PRO A 244 4.77 -4.56 -16.25
CA PRO A 244 4.62 -3.17 -16.68
C PRO A 244 4.02 -2.22 -15.61
N ALA A 245 3.30 -2.73 -14.60
CA ALA A 245 2.80 -1.90 -13.50
C ALA A 245 3.93 -1.32 -12.64
N LEU A 246 5.07 -2.00 -12.58
CA LEU A 246 6.29 -1.59 -11.88
C LEU A 246 7.16 -0.60 -12.69
N LYS A 247 6.74 -0.17 -13.88
CA LYS A 247 7.49 0.74 -14.75
C LYS A 247 6.67 1.99 -15.01
N LEU A 248 7.27 3.16 -14.82
CA LEU A 248 6.61 4.44 -15.06
C LEU A 248 6.98 5.12 -16.38
N ASP A 249 7.91 4.53 -17.16
CA ASP A 249 8.40 5.12 -18.41
C ASP A 249 7.30 5.27 -19.46
N SER A 250 6.33 4.34 -19.48
CA SER A 250 5.20 4.35 -20.40
C SER A 250 4.03 5.23 -19.94
N VAL A 251 4.10 5.81 -18.74
CA VAL A 251 3.03 6.66 -18.19
C VAL A 251 3.15 8.07 -18.77
N ALA A 252 2.01 8.62 -19.22
CA ALA A 252 1.94 9.97 -19.79
C ALA A 252 2.55 11.03 -18.86
N ALA A 253 3.29 11.97 -19.43
CA ALA A 253 3.97 13.02 -18.66
C ALA A 253 3.00 13.83 -17.78
N ALA A 254 1.81 14.19 -18.29
CA ALA A 254 0.79 14.92 -17.54
C ALA A 254 0.30 14.16 -16.31
N GLU A 255 0.16 12.82 -16.38
CA GLU A 255 -0.23 11.98 -15.26
C GLU A 255 0.88 11.93 -14.21
N ARG A 256 2.13 11.74 -14.63
CA ARG A 256 3.30 11.79 -13.73
C ARG A 256 3.42 13.17 -13.04
N ASP A 257 3.17 14.25 -13.78
CA ASP A 257 3.20 15.61 -13.24
C ASP A 257 2.10 15.85 -12.20
N ARG A 258 0.93 15.26 -12.38
CA ARG A 258 -0.20 15.36 -11.46
C ARG A 258 0.12 14.75 -10.08
N TYR A 259 0.82 13.62 -10.02
CA TYR A 259 1.31 13.02 -8.78
C TYR A 259 2.56 13.70 -8.22
N GLY A 260 3.36 14.32 -9.07
CA GLY A 260 4.72 14.82 -8.77
C GLY A 260 5.78 13.80 -9.12
N ARG A 261 6.88 14.28 -9.73
CA ARG A 261 7.97 13.44 -10.24
C ARG A 261 8.99 13.01 -9.19
N GLY A 262 8.86 13.49 -7.95
CA GLY A 262 9.68 13.01 -6.84
C GLY A 262 9.40 11.54 -6.51
N SER A 263 10.26 10.92 -5.72
CA SER A 263 10.14 9.49 -5.38
C SER A 263 8.82 9.15 -4.70
N PHE A 264 8.30 10.02 -3.82
CA PHE A 264 7.00 9.80 -3.17
C PHE A 264 5.83 9.87 -4.16
N GLY A 265 5.78 10.91 -5.02
CA GLY A 265 4.73 11.05 -6.03
C GLY A 265 4.72 9.90 -7.04
N SER A 266 5.90 9.54 -7.54
CA SER A 266 6.08 8.38 -8.41
C SER A 266 5.72 7.07 -7.70
N GLY A 267 6.03 6.95 -6.41
CA GLY A 267 5.64 5.81 -5.58
C GLY A 267 4.12 5.69 -5.43
N CYS A 268 3.40 6.78 -5.17
CA CYS A 268 1.94 6.80 -5.11
C CYS A 268 1.29 6.43 -6.46
N LEU A 269 1.84 6.92 -7.56
CA LEU A 269 1.39 6.54 -8.90
C LEU A 269 1.63 5.04 -9.18
N MET A 270 2.79 4.51 -8.79
CA MET A 270 3.09 3.09 -8.90
C MET A 270 2.15 2.26 -8.00
N ALA A 271 1.88 2.69 -6.77
CA ALA A 271 0.96 2.02 -5.85
C ALA A 271 -0.45 1.89 -6.45
N ARG A 272 -1.00 2.96 -7.04
CA ARG A 272 -2.28 2.91 -7.77
C ARG A 272 -2.24 1.85 -8.87
N ARG A 273 -1.22 1.87 -9.73
CA ARG A 273 -1.08 0.89 -10.82
C ARG A 273 -0.95 -0.55 -10.34
N LEU A 274 -0.32 -0.76 -9.19
CA LEU A 274 -0.18 -2.08 -8.58
C LEU A 274 -1.50 -2.61 -8.03
N VAL A 275 -2.27 -1.79 -7.33
CA VAL A 275 -3.59 -2.21 -6.83
C VAL A 275 -4.59 -2.41 -7.97
N GLU A 276 -4.50 -1.69 -9.07
CA GLU A 276 -5.24 -1.95 -10.32
C GLU A 276 -4.95 -3.34 -10.91
N GLN A 277 -3.77 -3.89 -10.65
CA GLN A 277 -3.43 -5.26 -11.04
C GLN A 277 -3.85 -6.32 -10.02
N GLY A 278 -4.21 -5.92 -8.78
CA GLY A 278 -4.62 -6.83 -7.72
C GLY A 278 -3.57 -7.08 -6.63
N VAL A 279 -2.53 -6.23 -6.54
CA VAL A 279 -1.60 -6.28 -5.39
C VAL A 279 -2.35 -5.95 -4.12
N THR A 280 -2.23 -6.79 -3.09
CA THR A 280 -3.03 -6.68 -1.86
C THR A 280 -2.51 -5.62 -0.90
N PHE A 281 -1.21 -5.32 -0.90
CA PHE A 281 -0.63 -4.33 -0.01
C PHE A 281 0.53 -3.57 -0.67
N VAL A 282 0.49 -2.24 -0.61
CA VAL A 282 1.58 -1.38 -1.05
C VAL A 282 1.84 -0.32 0.01
N GLU A 283 3.09 -0.23 0.48
CA GLU A 283 3.55 0.85 1.34
C GLU A 283 4.39 1.83 0.53
N VAL A 284 4.14 3.13 0.69
CA VAL A 284 4.91 4.20 0.04
C VAL A 284 5.41 5.15 1.12
N ALA A 285 6.73 5.25 1.30
CA ALA A 285 7.29 6.11 2.32
C ALA A 285 7.63 7.51 1.81
N LEU A 286 7.33 8.50 2.66
CA LEU A 286 7.84 9.86 2.60
C LEU A 286 8.58 10.13 3.92
N GLY A 287 9.90 10.18 3.88
CA GLY A 287 10.72 10.51 5.04
C GLY A 287 10.78 12.01 5.35
N GLY A 288 11.58 12.37 6.35
CA GLY A 288 11.87 13.79 6.68
C GLY A 288 10.83 14.45 7.57
N TRP A 289 10.11 13.67 8.40
CA TRP A 289 9.16 14.19 9.37
C TRP A 289 9.74 14.37 10.79
N ASP A 290 10.99 14.01 11.00
CA ASP A 290 11.71 14.18 12.29
C ASP A 290 12.25 15.62 12.43
N ASN A 291 11.33 16.58 12.61
CA ASN A 291 11.65 18.01 12.53
C ASN A 291 11.87 18.63 13.91
N HIS A 292 13.07 18.44 14.49
CA HIS A 292 13.50 19.07 15.74
C HIS A 292 13.94 20.53 15.60
N ALA A 293 14.05 21.02 14.35
CA ALA A 293 14.36 22.40 14.04
C ALA A 293 13.65 22.84 12.77
N ASP A 294 13.33 24.13 12.65
CA ASP A 294 12.76 24.80 11.47
C ASP A 294 11.60 24.02 10.82
N ILE A 295 10.68 23.48 11.65
CA ILE A 295 9.60 22.57 11.20
C ILE A 295 8.70 23.24 10.15
N PHE A 296 8.36 24.53 10.33
CA PHE A 296 7.42 25.22 9.45
C PHE A 296 7.96 25.36 8.03
N ASN A 297 9.20 25.83 7.87
CA ASN A 297 9.82 25.93 6.53
C ASN A 297 10.02 24.55 5.91
N THR A 298 10.45 23.55 6.69
CA THR A 298 10.65 22.18 6.22
C THR A 298 9.35 21.59 5.69
N LEU A 299 8.27 21.68 6.45
CA LEU A 299 6.97 21.17 6.05
C LEU A 299 6.38 21.95 4.86
N LYS A 300 6.41 23.29 4.92
CA LYS A 300 5.83 24.16 3.89
C LYS A 300 6.49 24.01 2.53
N ARG A 301 7.81 23.84 2.48
CA ARG A 301 8.58 23.78 1.23
C ARG A 301 8.85 22.35 0.76
N GLY A 302 8.80 21.37 1.66
CA GLY A 302 9.19 19.99 1.41
C GLY A 302 8.04 19.00 1.47
N ASN A 303 7.68 18.57 2.68
CA ASN A 303 6.79 17.42 2.89
C ASN A 303 5.34 17.68 2.48
N LEU A 304 4.74 18.81 2.89
CA LEU A 304 3.31 19.07 2.65
C LEU A 304 2.96 19.25 1.17
N PRO A 305 3.73 19.98 0.33
CA PRO A 305 3.46 20.05 -1.10
C PRO A 305 3.54 18.69 -1.83
N GLN A 306 4.49 17.83 -1.42
CA GLN A 306 4.61 16.48 -1.98
C GLN A 306 3.42 15.62 -1.57
N LEU A 307 3.06 15.65 -0.28
CA LEU A 307 1.92 14.92 0.27
C LEU A 307 0.63 15.35 -0.40
N ASP A 308 0.34 16.66 -0.44
CA ASP A 308 -0.88 17.21 -1.02
C ASP A 308 -1.08 16.79 -2.47
N LYS A 309 0.00 16.88 -3.25
CA LYS A 309 -0.03 16.55 -4.66
C LYS A 309 -0.25 15.07 -4.89
N ALA A 310 0.53 14.22 -4.23
CA ALA A 310 0.52 12.78 -4.46
C ALA A 310 -0.71 12.09 -3.85
N MET A 311 -1.02 12.37 -2.57
CA MET A 311 -2.18 11.78 -1.89
C MET A 311 -3.49 12.29 -2.49
N GLY A 312 -3.57 13.58 -2.83
CA GLY A 312 -4.75 14.16 -3.50
C GLY A 312 -5.06 13.46 -4.83
N ALA A 313 -4.04 13.29 -5.69
CA ALA A 313 -4.17 12.60 -6.97
C ALA A 313 -4.51 11.11 -6.80
N LEU A 314 -3.89 10.43 -5.82
CA LEU A 314 -4.14 9.02 -5.52
C LEU A 314 -5.60 8.78 -5.14
N VAL A 315 -6.14 9.54 -4.19
CA VAL A 315 -7.52 9.39 -3.73
C VAL A 315 -8.51 9.75 -4.84
N GLU A 316 -8.24 10.79 -5.62
CA GLU A 316 -9.05 11.20 -6.77
C GLU A 316 -9.14 10.08 -7.81
N ASP A 317 -8.00 9.46 -8.18
CA ASP A 317 -7.97 8.38 -9.18
C ASP A 317 -8.65 7.12 -8.70
N LEU A 318 -8.41 6.70 -7.45
CA LEU A 318 -9.07 5.54 -6.87
C LEU A 318 -10.59 5.76 -6.77
N THR A 319 -11.02 7.00 -6.49
CA THR A 319 -12.44 7.36 -6.45
C THR A 319 -13.06 7.31 -7.84
N SER A 320 -12.43 7.96 -8.82
CA SER A 320 -12.96 8.03 -10.20
C SER A 320 -13.02 6.67 -10.90
N SER A 321 -12.10 5.75 -10.56
CA SER A 321 -12.11 4.38 -11.08
C SER A 321 -13.02 3.42 -10.30
N GLY A 322 -13.58 3.86 -9.16
CA GLY A 322 -14.36 3.02 -8.24
C GLY A 322 -13.53 2.03 -7.43
N LEU A 323 -12.21 2.06 -7.53
CA LEU A 323 -11.31 1.19 -6.75
C LEU A 323 -11.28 1.57 -5.27
N ILE A 324 -11.66 2.79 -4.92
CA ILE A 324 -11.71 3.28 -3.53
C ILE A 324 -12.58 2.38 -2.64
N GLU A 325 -13.64 1.76 -3.18
CA GLU A 325 -14.56 0.90 -2.46
C GLU A 325 -13.85 -0.33 -1.86
N ASN A 326 -12.80 -0.81 -2.52
CA ASN A 326 -12.04 -2.00 -2.12
C ASN A 326 -10.57 -1.71 -1.81
N THR A 327 -10.14 -0.46 -1.86
CA THR A 327 -8.76 -0.07 -1.54
C THR A 327 -8.76 0.77 -0.27
N LEU A 328 -8.23 0.19 0.81
CA LEU A 328 -7.97 0.92 2.06
C LEU A 328 -6.76 1.84 1.86
N ILE A 329 -6.88 3.09 2.24
CA ILE A 329 -5.78 4.07 2.27
C ILE A 329 -5.54 4.44 3.72
N VAL A 330 -4.29 4.38 4.17
CA VAL A 330 -3.87 4.77 5.51
C VAL A 330 -2.66 5.69 5.42
N TRP A 331 -2.79 6.90 5.91
CA TRP A 331 -1.68 7.83 6.14
C TRP A 331 -1.31 7.80 7.62
N MET A 332 -0.08 7.42 7.97
CA MET A 332 0.37 7.29 9.34
C MET A 332 1.89 7.45 9.46
N GLY A 333 2.36 7.72 10.67
CA GLY A 333 3.78 7.72 11.06
C GLY A 333 3.98 6.99 12.38
N ASP A 334 5.18 7.00 12.88
CA ASP A 334 5.63 6.25 14.06
C ASP A 334 5.07 6.80 15.39
N PHE A 335 4.93 8.11 15.52
CA PHE A 335 4.28 8.83 16.63
C PHE A 335 4.08 10.31 16.24
N GLY A 336 3.61 11.14 17.18
CA GLY A 336 3.40 12.57 16.98
C GLY A 336 4.58 13.44 17.40
N ARG A 337 4.34 14.75 17.38
CA ARG A 337 5.30 15.77 17.79
C ARG A 337 4.74 16.62 18.92
N THR A 338 5.64 17.14 19.79
CA THR A 338 5.22 18.02 20.91
C THR A 338 4.35 19.15 20.40
N PRO A 339 3.18 19.43 21.04
CA PRO A 339 2.39 20.61 20.72
C PRO A 339 3.20 21.89 20.88
N LYS A 340 3.98 22.01 21.95
CA LYS A 340 4.87 23.16 22.17
C LYS A 340 6.04 23.15 21.18
N VAL A 341 6.21 24.27 20.49
CA VAL A 341 7.38 24.53 19.63
C VAL A 341 8.61 24.72 20.50
N ASN A 342 9.72 24.07 20.20
CA ASN A 342 10.97 24.17 20.94
C ASN A 342 11.77 25.42 20.52
N GLN A 343 12.90 25.65 21.20
CA GLN A 343 13.75 26.83 20.97
C GLN A 343 14.39 26.90 19.57
N ASN A 344 14.40 25.78 18.83
CA ASN A 344 14.93 25.69 17.47
C ASN A 344 13.83 25.82 16.42
N SER A 345 12.64 26.31 16.79
CA SER A 345 11.45 26.34 15.92
C SER A 345 11.08 24.96 15.35
N GLY A 346 11.31 23.92 16.14
CA GLY A 346 10.96 22.52 15.84
C GLY A 346 10.00 21.94 16.86
N ARG A 347 9.69 20.66 16.70
CA ARG A 347 8.88 19.90 17.66
C ARG A 347 9.56 18.56 17.94
N ASP A 348 9.60 18.19 19.22
CA ASP A 348 10.23 16.96 19.69
C ASP A 348 9.27 15.76 19.65
N HIS A 349 9.72 14.57 20.04
CA HIS A 349 8.90 13.36 20.02
C HIS A 349 7.74 13.43 21.02
N TRP A 350 6.54 13.05 20.58
CA TRP A 350 5.33 13.08 21.39
C TRP A 350 4.43 11.88 21.11
N PRO A 351 4.55 10.79 21.89
CA PRO A 351 3.71 9.60 21.71
C PRO A 351 2.33 9.70 22.37
N ASN A 352 2.04 10.78 23.12
CA ASN A 352 0.83 10.87 23.95
C ASN A 352 -0.42 11.22 23.14
N SER A 353 -0.25 11.92 22.02
CA SER A 353 -1.35 12.24 21.08
C SER A 353 -0.82 12.51 19.69
N TRP A 354 -1.43 11.88 18.68
CA TRP A 354 -1.19 12.22 17.27
C TRP A 354 -2.34 11.80 16.37
N SER A 355 -2.25 12.15 15.10
CA SER A 355 -3.31 11.89 14.13
C SER A 355 -2.87 10.93 13.05
N ILE A 356 -3.81 10.10 12.56
CA ILE A 356 -3.70 9.33 11.32
C ILE A 356 -4.91 9.62 10.45
N VAL A 357 -4.78 9.39 9.13
CA VAL A 357 -5.88 9.50 8.17
C VAL A 357 -6.14 8.15 7.54
N ILE A 358 -7.41 7.78 7.45
CA ILE A 358 -7.85 6.49 6.92
C ILE A 358 -9.07 6.69 6.01
N GLY A 359 -9.15 5.91 4.94
CA GLY A 359 -10.31 5.99 4.02
C GLY A 359 -10.35 4.86 3.01
N GLY A 360 -11.43 4.77 2.24
CA GLY A 360 -11.64 3.69 1.30
C GLY A 360 -11.82 2.31 1.96
N GLY A 361 -11.93 1.24 1.16
CA GLY A 361 -12.03 -0.13 1.67
C GLY A 361 -13.26 -0.42 2.54
N GLY A 362 -14.31 0.41 2.46
CA GLY A 362 -15.49 0.33 3.33
C GLY A 362 -15.45 1.24 4.56
N ILE A 363 -14.39 2.03 4.73
CA ILE A 363 -14.32 3.10 5.75
C ILE A 363 -15.20 4.27 5.33
N LYS A 364 -16.06 4.75 6.22
CA LYS A 364 -16.86 5.95 5.99
C LYS A 364 -15.97 7.20 6.03
N GLY A 365 -16.03 8.00 4.99
CA GLY A 365 -15.33 9.27 4.92
C GLY A 365 -16.05 10.41 5.64
N GLY A 366 -15.36 11.53 5.82
CA GLY A 366 -15.88 12.75 6.46
C GLY A 366 -15.99 12.65 7.98
N ARG A 367 -15.39 11.64 8.61
CA ARG A 367 -15.45 11.44 10.07
C ARG A 367 -14.20 11.98 10.75
N VAL A 368 -14.37 12.43 11.97
CA VAL A 368 -13.27 12.69 12.93
C VAL A 368 -13.55 11.83 14.16
N VAL A 369 -12.59 10.99 14.52
CA VAL A 369 -12.66 10.12 15.70
C VAL A 369 -11.70 10.65 16.75
N GLY A 370 -12.26 10.93 17.92
CA GLY A 370 -11.53 11.47 19.07
C GLY A 370 -11.13 12.94 18.91
N ALA A 371 -10.68 13.51 20.00
CA ALA A 371 -10.23 14.89 20.06
C ALA A 371 -9.09 15.07 21.07
N THR A 372 -8.19 16.00 20.78
CA THR A 372 -7.26 16.56 21.75
C THR A 372 -7.86 17.82 22.37
N ASP A 373 -7.27 18.25 23.47
CA ASP A 373 -7.63 19.50 24.14
C ASP A 373 -7.37 20.74 23.25
N LYS A 374 -7.66 21.93 23.80
CA LYS A 374 -7.48 23.20 23.09
C LYS A 374 -6.02 23.47 22.70
N ASP A 375 -5.07 22.88 23.38
CA ASP A 375 -3.63 23.05 23.18
C ASP A 375 -2.98 21.87 22.41
N GLY A 376 -3.76 20.83 22.06
CA GLY A 376 -3.29 19.66 21.33
C GLY A 376 -2.43 18.71 22.17
N VAL A 377 -2.42 18.86 23.49
CA VAL A 377 -1.54 18.13 24.43
C VAL A 377 -2.17 16.82 24.84
N ASP A 378 -3.36 16.89 25.46
CA ASP A 378 -4.04 15.73 26.02
C ASP A 378 -5.20 15.28 25.16
N ILE A 379 -5.46 13.98 25.15
CA ILE A 379 -6.65 13.41 24.53
C ILE A 379 -7.83 13.59 25.50
N VAL A 380 -8.86 14.30 25.05
CA VAL A 380 -10.05 14.60 25.86
C VAL A 380 -11.28 13.80 25.44
N ASP A 381 -11.24 13.19 24.25
CA ASP A 381 -12.34 12.34 23.75
C ASP A 381 -11.80 11.12 23.03
N ARG A 382 -12.43 9.97 23.25
CA ARG A 382 -12.25 8.71 22.52
C ARG A 382 -10.77 8.37 22.25
N PRO A 383 -9.94 8.06 23.24
CA PRO A 383 -8.56 7.61 23.01
C PRO A 383 -8.54 6.34 22.15
N VAL A 384 -7.65 6.30 21.18
CA VAL A 384 -7.46 5.19 20.26
C VAL A 384 -6.06 4.61 20.44
N SER A 385 -5.96 3.30 20.54
CA SER A 385 -4.70 2.57 20.63
C SER A 385 -4.24 2.07 19.26
N VAL A 386 -2.94 1.80 19.10
CA VAL A 386 -2.37 1.20 17.90
C VAL A 386 -2.99 -0.17 17.57
N PRO A 387 -3.24 -1.09 18.52
CA PRO A 387 -3.93 -2.35 18.24
C PRO A 387 -5.37 -2.16 17.69
N GLU A 388 -6.11 -1.10 18.11
CA GLU A 388 -7.44 -0.79 17.54
C GLU A 388 -7.33 -0.35 16.07
N VAL A 389 -6.28 0.39 15.71
CA VAL A 389 -5.99 0.72 14.29
C VAL A 389 -5.73 -0.55 13.50
N MET A 390 -4.92 -1.47 14.01
CA MET A 390 -4.66 -2.76 13.37
C MET A 390 -5.93 -3.59 13.18
N ALA A 391 -6.76 -3.67 14.21
CA ALA A 391 -8.07 -4.36 14.12
C ALA A 391 -8.98 -3.69 13.08
N THR A 392 -8.94 -2.36 12.97
CA THR A 392 -9.72 -1.58 11.99
C THR A 392 -9.24 -1.86 10.57
N MET A 393 -7.93 -1.83 10.36
CA MET A 393 -7.33 -2.15 9.06
C MET A 393 -7.65 -3.59 8.63
N ALA A 394 -7.51 -4.56 9.53
CA ALA A 394 -7.86 -5.95 9.27
C ALA A 394 -9.33 -6.09 8.85
N LYS A 395 -10.27 -5.51 9.60
CA LYS A 395 -11.70 -5.52 9.27
C LYS A 395 -11.98 -4.87 7.90
N ALA A 396 -11.37 -3.74 7.58
CA ALA A 396 -11.54 -3.06 6.29
C ALA A 396 -11.05 -3.93 5.13
N MET A 397 -9.97 -4.70 5.35
CA MET A 397 -9.44 -5.66 4.39
C MET A 397 -10.24 -6.97 4.32
N GLY A 398 -11.27 -7.14 5.14
CA GLY A 398 -12.06 -8.39 5.19
C GLY A 398 -11.32 -9.55 5.87
N ILE A 399 -10.33 -9.22 6.71
CA ILE A 399 -9.60 -10.17 7.54
C ILE A 399 -10.19 -10.10 8.95
N ASP A 400 -10.48 -11.26 9.57
CA ASP A 400 -10.95 -11.29 10.96
C ASP A 400 -9.83 -10.84 11.90
N PRO A 401 -9.99 -9.74 12.65
CA PRO A 401 -8.97 -9.25 13.59
C PRO A 401 -8.59 -10.25 14.68
N SER A 402 -9.48 -11.22 14.97
CA SER A 402 -9.24 -12.28 15.96
C SER A 402 -8.44 -13.47 15.41
N THR A 403 -8.13 -13.50 14.11
CA THR A 403 -7.32 -14.54 13.48
C THR A 403 -6.03 -14.75 14.26
N GLN A 404 -5.74 -16.00 14.58
CA GLN A 404 -4.60 -16.41 15.37
C GLN A 404 -3.65 -17.28 14.56
N TYR A 405 -2.39 -16.91 14.59
CA TYR A 405 -1.28 -17.68 14.00
C TYR A 405 -0.53 -18.44 15.10
N THR A 406 0.11 -19.52 14.72
CA THR A 406 1.04 -20.23 15.60
C THR A 406 2.45 -20.02 15.10
N THR A 407 3.30 -19.41 15.93
CA THR A 407 4.72 -19.24 15.58
C THR A 407 5.44 -20.60 15.48
N PRO A 408 6.61 -20.70 14.82
CA PRO A 408 7.39 -21.94 14.74
C PRO A 408 7.75 -22.53 16.10
N ARG A 409 7.70 -21.72 17.18
CA ARG A 409 7.94 -22.17 18.56
C ARG A 409 6.63 -22.51 19.32
N GLY A 410 5.50 -22.61 18.62
CA GLY A 410 4.21 -22.97 19.21
C GLY A 410 3.47 -21.85 19.94
N ARG A 411 3.96 -20.59 19.89
CA ARG A 411 3.29 -19.45 20.54
C ARG A 411 2.14 -18.93 19.67
N PRO A 412 0.91 -18.79 20.21
CA PRO A 412 -0.20 -18.17 19.50
C PRO A 412 -0.02 -16.64 19.46
N ILE A 413 -0.24 -16.04 18.28
CA ILE A 413 -0.21 -14.59 18.05
C ILE A 413 -1.45 -14.21 17.25
N LYS A 414 -2.22 -13.23 17.71
CA LYS A 414 -3.37 -12.66 17.00
C LYS A 414 -2.93 -11.53 16.05
N ILE A 415 -3.79 -11.16 15.11
CA ILE A 415 -3.56 -9.98 14.24
C ILE A 415 -3.57 -8.69 15.08
N ALA A 416 -4.54 -8.57 15.99
CA ALA A 416 -4.60 -7.46 16.94
C ALA A 416 -4.51 -8.01 18.37
N ASP A 417 -3.88 -7.25 19.26
CA ASP A 417 -3.70 -7.64 20.66
C ASP A 417 -5.02 -7.90 21.36
N GLU A 418 -5.00 -8.68 22.45
CA GLU A 418 -6.20 -9.07 23.18
C GLU A 418 -7.03 -7.86 23.64
N GLY A 419 -8.32 -7.86 23.29
CA GLY A 419 -9.27 -6.81 23.62
C GLY A 419 -9.37 -5.67 22.61
N ALA A 420 -8.44 -5.57 21.65
CA ALA A 420 -8.53 -4.56 20.59
C ALA A 420 -9.71 -4.85 19.66
N LYS A 421 -10.55 -3.84 19.43
CA LYS A 421 -11.71 -3.91 18.55
C LYS A 421 -11.60 -2.88 17.44
N PRO A 422 -12.13 -3.17 16.25
CA PRO A 422 -12.23 -2.18 15.18
C PRO A 422 -12.95 -0.92 15.67
N ILE A 423 -12.46 0.24 15.24
CA ILE A 423 -13.05 1.56 15.52
C ILE A 423 -14.39 1.63 14.82
N LYS A 424 -15.47 1.38 15.56
CA LYS A 424 -16.83 1.24 15.02
C LYS A 424 -17.33 2.50 14.31
N GLU A 425 -16.93 3.67 14.78
CA GLU A 425 -17.27 4.98 14.26
C GLU A 425 -16.87 5.18 12.79
N LEU A 426 -15.91 4.40 12.32
CA LEU A 426 -15.44 4.41 10.93
C LEU A 426 -16.26 3.49 10.00
N PHE A 427 -17.16 2.65 10.53
CA PHE A 427 -17.97 1.71 9.75
C PHE A 427 -19.48 1.97 9.88
N SER A 428 -19.90 2.73 10.89
CA SER A 428 -21.31 3.00 11.22
C SER A 428 -21.89 4.24 10.56
#